data_6e648eee93e3b85146149170c23b2918
#
_entry.id   6e648eee93e3b85146149170c23b2918
#
_cell.length_a   1.000
_cell.length_b   1.000
_cell.length_c   1.000
_cell.angle_alpha   90.00
_cell.angle_beta   90.00
_cell.angle_gamma   90.00
#
_symmetry.space_group_name_H-M   'P 1'
#
loop_
_entity.id
_entity.type
_entity.pdbx_description
1 polymer ?
#
loop_
_entity_poly.entity_id
_entity_poly.type
_entity_poly.pdbx_seq_one_letter_code
_entity_poly.pdbx_strand_id
1 'polypeptide(L)'
;VPIGRKYDGLTRTVSLDHTITLQPSIWNGTNPKFSWTIDGQEVGTELSYTYTPTETGIKKIVFTVTDTTDEPEVTLSKCITRTNETRATLEFTVECHGEEESHRRPASGASSATWNRVYEYTPAPGQFINELVSGGFTGTETTPEAAVAYAEKRMRKNTWVSLGGWGGYIVVGFDHSIDNSSSGYKGGYNFSITGNAFKGSSEPGIVYVMQDTNGNTLPDDEWYELKGSEFGKEETVQDYAVTYYRPTYSGADVQWKDNQGVKGKIDYLKQYHDQPSYYPAWIGTDSYTLYGP
;
A
#
# COMPACT_ATOMS: atom_id res chain seq x y z
N VAL A 1 12.66 -5.04 -2.59
CA VAL A 1 11.26 -5.36 -2.86
C VAL A 1 10.52 -4.08 -2.63
N PRO A 2 9.78 -3.57 -3.63
CA PRO A 2 8.90 -2.46 -3.35
C PRO A 2 8.04 -2.83 -2.13
N ILE A 3 7.96 -1.97 -1.16
CA ILE A 3 7.09 -2.13 0.02
C ILE A 3 5.65 -2.36 -0.41
N GLY A 4 5.25 -1.88 -1.61
CA GLY A 4 4.01 -2.27 -2.24
C GLY A 4 3.74 -3.78 -2.28
N ARG A 5 4.74 -4.66 -2.18
CA ARG A 5 4.48 -6.09 -1.98
C ARG A 5 4.00 -6.46 -0.57
N LYS A 6 4.29 -5.64 0.42
CA LYS A 6 3.86 -5.89 1.81
C LYS A 6 2.58 -5.13 2.12
N TYR A 7 2.36 -4.04 1.41
CA TYR A 7 1.10 -3.31 1.42
C TYR A 7 0.06 -3.88 0.44
N ASP A 8 0.42 -4.89 -0.36
CA ASP A 8 -0.54 -5.59 -1.21
C ASP A 8 -1.52 -6.46 -0.43
N GLY A 9 -1.37 -6.49 0.87
CA GLY A 9 -2.20 -7.28 1.74
C GLY A 9 -1.98 -8.79 1.66
N LEU A 10 -0.96 -9.27 0.96
CA LEU A 10 -0.71 -10.70 0.76
C LEU A 10 0.24 -11.30 1.78
N THR A 11 1.08 -10.48 2.42
CA THR A 11 1.94 -10.92 3.52
C THR A 11 1.35 -10.44 4.84
N ARG A 12 1.22 -11.34 5.80
CA ARG A 12 0.70 -11.12 7.14
C ARG A 12 1.58 -11.76 8.18
N THR A 13 1.75 -11.09 9.30
CA THR A 13 2.45 -11.61 10.47
C THR A 13 1.43 -11.87 11.57
N VAL A 14 1.54 -13.01 12.24
CA VAL A 14 0.66 -13.37 13.35
C VAL A 14 1.44 -14.15 14.41
N SER A 15 1.17 -13.88 15.68
CA SER A 15 1.73 -14.65 16.79
C SER A 15 1.00 -15.98 16.96
N LEU A 16 1.72 -16.96 17.51
CA LEU A 16 1.16 -18.27 17.83
C LEU A 16 -0.11 -18.11 18.69
N ASP A 17 -1.13 -18.91 18.42
CA ASP A 17 -2.43 -18.89 19.09
C ASP A 17 -3.24 -17.58 18.93
N HIS A 18 -2.72 -16.58 18.19
CA HIS A 18 -3.48 -15.42 17.82
C HIS A 18 -4.19 -15.63 16.48
N THR A 19 -5.23 -14.88 16.24
CA THR A 19 -6.10 -15.07 15.07
C THR A 19 -5.96 -13.89 14.11
N ILE A 20 -5.81 -14.18 12.82
CA ILE A 20 -5.94 -13.18 11.75
C ILE A 20 -7.12 -13.48 10.85
N THR A 21 -7.69 -12.46 10.25
CA THR A 21 -8.73 -12.60 9.22
C THR A 21 -8.17 -12.15 7.87
N LEU A 22 -8.23 -13.04 6.89
CA LEU A 22 -7.87 -12.79 5.51
C LEU A 22 -9.15 -12.49 4.73
N GLN A 23 -9.21 -11.35 4.07
CA GLN A 23 -10.39 -10.92 3.32
C GLN A 23 -9.96 -10.26 2.00
N PRO A 24 -10.01 -10.99 0.89
CA PRO A 24 -9.74 -10.43 -0.44
C PRO A 24 -10.93 -9.60 -0.93
N SER A 25 -10.67 -8.63 -1.77
CA SER A 25 -11.69 -7.88 -2.50
C SER A 25 -11.99 -8.55 -3.84
N ILE A 26 -13.27 -8.62 -4.20
CA ILE A 26 -13.73 -9.22 -5.46
C ILE A 26 -14.42 -8.17 -6.31
N TRP A 27 -14.06 -8.16 -7.58
CA TRP A 27 -14.54 -7.18 -8.57
C TRP A 27 -15.29 -7.89 -9.69
N ASN A 28 -16.48 -7.36 -10.02
CA ASN A 28 -17.29 -7.81 -11.15
C ASN A 28 -17.73 -9.29 -11.12
N GLY A 29 -17.80 -9.90 -9.93
CA GLY A 29 -18.36 -11.24 -9.80
C GLY A 29 -19.88 -11.24 -9.98
N THR A 30 -20.41 -12.19 -10.77
CA THR A 30 -21.85 -12.37 -10.99
C THR A 30 -22.40 -13.44 -10.08
N ASN A 31 -21.69 -14.56 -9.94
CA ASN A 31 -22.05 -15.68 -9.10
C ASN A 31 -20.79 -16.33 -8.52
N PRO A 32 -20.02 -15.59 -7.72
CA PRO A 32 -18.72 -16.04 -7.26
C PRO A 32 -18.86 -17.16 -6.21
N LYS A 33 -18.02 -18.18 -6.35
CA LYS A 33 -17.79 -19.22 -5.35
C LYS A 33 -16.37 -19.11 -4.85
N PHE A 34 -16.17 -19.34 -3.58
CA PHE A 34 -14.89 -19.16 -2.90
C PHE A 34 -14.36 -20.47 -2.37
N SER A 35 -13.07 -20.58 -2.33
CA SER A 35 -12.36 -21.69 -1.69
C SER A 35 -11.03 -21.20 -1.13
N TRP A 36 -10.76 -21.55 0.12
CA TRP A 36 -9.49 -21.34 0.78
C TRP A 36 -8.79 -22.67 0.96
N THR A 37 -7.52 -22.74 0.62
CA THR A 37 -6.72 -23.94 0.82
C THR A 37 -5.43 -23.64 1.56
N ILE A 38 -5.03 -24.57 2.44
CA ILE A 38 -3.71 -24.64 3.07
C ILE A 38 -3.11 -25.99 2.71
N ASP A 39 -1.88 -26.00 2.18
CA ASP A 39 -1.20 -27.22 1.74
C ASP A 39 -2.07 -28.09 0.79
N GLY A 40 -2.89 -27.43 -0.03
CA GLY A 40 -3.78 -28.07 -0.99
C GLY A 40 -5.08 -28.65 -0.41
N GLN A 41 -5.32 -28.52 0.90
CA GLN A 41 -6.56 -28.92 1.54
C GLN A 41 -7.50 -27.74 1.72
N GLU A 42 -8.78 -27.92 1.37
CA GLU A 42 -9.79 -26.89 1.55
C GLU A 42 -10.08 -26.68 3.04
N VAL A 43 -10.03 -25.42 3.46
CA VAL A 43 -10.22 -24.98 4.86
C VAL A 43 -11.36 -23.98 5.02
N GLY A 44 -11.92 -23.46 3.94
CA GLY A 44 -13.04 -22.52 3.99
C GLY A 44 -13.61 -22.21 2.61
N THR A 45 -14.87 -21.73 2.58
CA THR A 45 -15.62 -21.41 1.36
C THR A 45 -16.32 -20.05 1.41
N GLU A 46 -16.04 -19.26 2.44
CA GLU A 46 -16.58 -17.90 2.58
C GLU A 46 -15.61 -16.86 1.97
N LEU A 47 -16.06 -15.63 1.77
CA LEU A 47 -15.21 -14.55 1.26
C LEU A 47 -14.05 -14.23 2.20
N SER A 48 -14.26 -14.35 3.49
CA SER A 48 -13.22 -14.17 4.51
C SER A 48 -12.82 -15.50 5.13
N TYR A 49 -11.56 -15.62 5.50
CA TYR A 49 -11.03 -16.78 6.20
C TYR A 49 -10.27 -16.34 7.46
N THR A 50 -10.59 -16.98 8.57
CA THR A 50 -9.95 -16.74 9.86
C THR A 50 -8.95 -17.85 10.15
N TYR A 51 -7.69 -17.49 10.36
CA TYR A 51 -6.60 -18.42 10.61
C TYR A 51 -5.97 -18.18 11.98
N THR A 52 -5.78 -19.26 12.74
CA THR A 52 -5.05 -19.27 14.01
C THR A 52 -3.90 -20.26 13.89
N PRO A 53 -2.63 -19.81 13.87
CA PRO A 53 -1.49 -20.71 13.78
C PRO A 53 -1.30 -21.50 15.07
N THR A 54 -0.99 -22.78 14.92
CA THR A 54 -0.64 -23.69 16.04
C THR A 54 0.85 -24.05 16.04
N GLU A 55 1.60 -23.58 15.07
CA GLU A 55 3.05 -23.75 14.95
C GLU A 55 3.69 -22.51 14.30
N THR A 56 4.95 -22.27 14.62
CA THR A 56 5.73 -21.18 14.02
C THR A 56 6.18 -21.55 12.62
N GLY A 57 6.44 -20.54 11.80
CA GLY A 57 6.93 -20.68 10.43
C GLY A 57 6.06 -19.98 9.40
N ILE A 58 6.34 -20.22 8.14
CA ILE A 58 5.64 -19.61 7.03
C ILE A 58 4.56 -20.56 6.51
N LYS A 59 3.32 -20.07 6.44
CA LYS A 59 2.19 -20.76 5.81
C LYS A 59 1.74 -20.03 4.56
N LYS A 60 1.44 -20.80 3.52
CA LYS A 60 0.83 -20.29 2.30
C LYS A 60 -0.65 -20.66 2.29
N ILE A 61 -1.48 -19.64 2.24
CA ILE A 61 -2.94 -19.75 2.26
C ILE A 61 -3.45 -19.24 0.92
N VAL A 62 -4.09 -20.10 0.15
CA VAL A 62 -4.52 -19.76 -1.21
C VAL A 62 -6.04 -19.56 -1.22
N PHE A 63 -6.43 -18.37 -1.65
CA PHE A 63 -7.81 -18.05 -1.97
C PHE A 63 -8.06 -18.28 -3.46
N THR A 64 -9.15 -18.93 -3.78
CA THR A 64 -9.63 -19.13 -5.15
C THR A 64 -11.04 -18.60 -5.27
N VAL A 65 -11.28 -17.77 -6.26
CA VAL A 65 -12.61 -17.40 -6.69
C VAL A 65 -12.91 -18.05 -8.04
N THR A 66 -14.07 -18.65 -8.14
CA THR A 66 -14.62 -19.18 -9.39
C THR A 66 -15.94 -18.48 -9.64
N ASP A 67 -16.05 -17.81 -10.77
CA ASP A 67 -17.28 -17.13 -11.18
C ASP A 67 -17.84 -17.80 -12.43
N THR A 68 -19.14 -18.03 -12.43
CA THR A 68 -19.83 -18.68 -13.54
C THR A 68 -20.87 -17.73 -14.11
N THR A 69 -20.82 -17.53 -15.42
CA THR A 69 -21.82 -16.77 -16.18
C THR A 69 -22.46 -17.67 -17.20
N ASP A 70 -23.79 -17.67 -17.23
CA ASP A 70 -24.56 -18.35 -18.24
C ASP A 70 -24.89 -17.36 -19.37
N GLU A 71 -24.30 -17.57 -20.53
CA GLU A 71 -24.60 -16.78 -21.73
C GLU A 71 -25.46 -17.60 -22.70
N PRO A 72 -26.58 -17.02 -23.21
CA PRO A 72 -27.35 -17.69 -24.24
C PRO A 72 -26.58 -17.69 -25.55
N GLU A 73 -26.29 -18.85 -26.08
CA GLU A 73 -25.75 -19.00 -27.44
C GLU A 73 -26.93 -19.22 -28.40
N VAL A 74 -27.23 -18.21 -29.21
CA VAL A 74 -28.31 -18.28 -30.20
C VAL A 74 -27.72 -18.71 -31.56
N THR A 75 -28.07 -19.93 -32.00
CA THR A 75 -27.83 -20.38 -33.37
C THR A 75 -29.13 -20.35 -34.16
N LEU A 76 -29.08 -20.34 -35.51
CA LEU A 76 -30.26 -20.31 -36.39
C LEU A 76 -31.27 -21.43 -36.14
N SER A 77 -30.93 -22.46 -35.36
CA SER A 77 -31.79 -23.62 -35.14
C SER A 77 -31.94 -24.00 -33.67
N LYS A 78 -31.18 -23.44 -32.74
CA LYS A 78 -31.20 -23.85 -31.34
C LYS A 78 -30.63 -22.75 -30.44
N CYS A 79 -31.32 -22.52 -29.32
CA CYS A 79 -30.77 -21.74 -28.19
C CYS A 79 -30.18 -22.72 -27.19
N ILE A 80 -28.91 -22.59 -26.90
CA ILE A 80 -28.24 -23.34 -25.84
C ILE A 80 -27.62 -22.35 -24.87
N THR A 81 -27.58 -22.70 -23.58
CA THR A 81 -26.86 -21.93 -22.59
C THR A 81 -25.43 -22.45 -22.52
N ARG A 82 -24.48 -21.57 -22.66
CA ARG A 82 -23.06 -21.88 -22.45
C ARG A 82 -22.65 -21.30 -21.10
N THR A 83 -22.17 -22.14 -20.21
CA THR A 83 -21.59 -21.72 -18.93
C THR A 83 -20.11 -21.40 -19.12
N ASN A 84 -19.76 -20.13 -18.91
CA ASN A 84 -18.36 -19.70 -18.89
C ASN A 84 -17.89 -19.67 -17.44
N GLU A 85 -16.78 -20.34 -17.17
CA GLU A 85 -16.13 -20.32 -15.86
C GLU A 85 -14.86 -19.46 -15.91
N THR A 86 -14.80 -18.48 -15.04
CA THR A 86 -13.60 -17.67 -14.82
C THR A 86 -13.05 -17.97 -13.44
N ARG A 87 -11.75 -18.25 -13.36
CA ARG A 87 -11.06 -18.57 -12.11
C ARG A 87 -9.91 -17.60 -11.88
N ALA A 88 -9.80 -17.09 -10.65
CA ALA A 88 -8.65 -16.33 -10.17
C ALA A 88 -8.17 -16.87 -8.82
N THR A 89 -6.88 -16.75 -8.56
CA THR A 89 -6.27 -17.18 -7.31
C THR A 89 -5.43 -16.07 -6.70
N LEU A 90 -5.40 -16.02 -5.37
CA LEU A 90 -4.57 -15.11 -4.58
C LEU A 90 -3.86 -15.93 -3.50
N GLU A 91 -2.55 -15.82 -3.40
CA GLU A 91 -1.77 -16.50 -2.38
C GLU A 91 -1.37 -15.51 -1.28
N PHE A 92 -1.81 -15.79 -0.05
CA PHE A 92 -1.36 -15.09 1.14
C PHE A 92 -0.16 -15.82 1.74
N THR A 93 0.85 -15.07 2.12
CA THR A 93 1.96 -15.56 2.93
C THR A 93 1.71 -15.15 4.38
N VAL A 94 1.57 -16.12 5.28
CA VAL A 94 1.37 -15.87 6.71
C VAL A 94 2.62 -16.31 7.45
N GLU A 95 3.30 -15.35 8.09
CA GLU A 95 4.47 -15.58 8.93
C GLU A 95 4.00 -15.73 10.38
N CYS A 96 4.15 -16.94 10.93
CA CYS A 96 3.73 -17.30 12.29
C CYS A 96 4.93 -17.25 13.22
N HIS A 97 4.89 -16.39 14.23
CA HIS A 97 5.94 -16.23 15.24
C HIS A 97 5.51 -16.85 16.58
N GLY A 98 6.50 -17.22 17.40
CA GLY A 98 6.27 -17.62 18.80
C GLY A 98 5.73 -16.48 19.66
N GLU A 99 5.52 -16.72 20.95
CA GLU A 99 5.22 -15.64 21.89
C GLU A 99 6.23 -14.51 21.72
N GLU A 100 5.74 -13.26 21.66
CA GLU A 100 6.56 -12.08 21.38
C GLU A 100 7.80 -12.04 22.26
N GLU A 101 8.94 -12.40 21.71
CA GLU A 101 10.18 -11.82 22.18
C GLU A 101 10.05 -10.33 21.95
N SER A 102 10.05 -9.55 23.02
CA SER A 102 9.95 -8.10 22.92
C SER A 102 11.18 -7.56 22.19
N HIS A 103 11.08 -7.33 20.88
CA HIS A 103 12.10 -6.65 20.09
C HIS A 103 12.07 -5.14 20.30
N ARG A 104 11.51 -4.70 21.44
CA ARG A 104 11.51 -3.30 21.82
C ARG A 104 12.94 -2.76 21.92
N ARG A 105 13.21 -1.72 21.20
CA ARG A 105 14.48 -0.97 21.24
C ARG A 105 14.29 0.25 22.13
N PRO A 106 14.76 0.24 23.39
CA PRO A 106 14.57 1.38 24.28
C PRO A 106 15.32 2.59 23.77
N ALA A 107 14.74 3.78 23.95
CA ALA A 107 15.44 5.03 23.69
C ALA A 107 16.63 5.20 24.64
N SER A 108 17.70 5.81 24.14
CA SER A 108 18.92 6.16 24.88
C SER A 108 19.22 7.65 24.73
N GLY A 109 20.22 8.16 25.42
CA GLY A 109 20.67 9.53 25.25
C GLY A 109 21.21 9.87 23.84
N ALA A 110 21.48 8.86 23.04
CA ALA A 110 21.92 9.01 21.64
C ALA A 110 20.78 8.87 20.64
N SER A 111 19.58 8.50 21.07
CA SER A 111 18.43 8.30 20.19
C SER A 111 17.94 9.60 19.59
N SER A 112 17.53 9.55 18.33
CA SER A 112 16.97 10.70 17.61
C SER A 112 15.55 11.01 18.10
N ALA A 113 15.23 12.27 18.33
CA ALA A 113 13.86 12.71 18.58
C ALA A 113 12.97 12.67 17.32
N THR A 114 13.55 12.37 16.16
CA THR A 114 12.85 12.30 14.87
C THR A 114 13.16 10.98 14.19
N TRP A 115 12.45 10.70 13.10
CA TRP A 115 12.78 9.58 12.24
C TRP A 115 14.29 9.57 11.88
N ASN A 116 14.86 8.41 11.69
CA ASN A 116 16.29 8.28 11.40
C ASN A 116 16.60 7.73 10.01
N ARG A 117 15.64 7.11 9.34
CA ARG A 117 15.84 6.47 8.05
C ARG A 117 14.57 6.52 7.19
N VAL A 118 14.75 6.68 5.89
CA VAL A 118 13.74 6.40 4.87
C VAL A 118 13.99 5.00 4.32
N TYR A 119 13.00 4.14 4.39
CA TYR A 119 13.06 2.78 3.85
C TYR A 119 12.54 2.72 2.43
N GLU A 120 11.48 3.49 2.15
CA GLU A 120 10.87 3.52 0.84
C GLU A 120 10.25 4.88 0.54
N TYR A 121 10.27 5.23 -0.74
CA TYR A 121 9.60 6.41 -1.27
C TYR A 121 8.96 6.05 -2.61
N THR A 122 7.66 5.89 -2.62
CA THR A 122 6.86 5.50 -3.79
C THR A 122 5.70 6.48 -3.98
N PRO A 123 5.96 7.65 -4.55
CA PRO A 123 4.89 8.62 -4.82
C PRO A 123 4.00 8.17 -5.97
N ALA A 124 2.75 8.62 -5.95
CA ALA A 124 1.92 8.65 -7.14
C ALA A 124 2.42 9.71 -8.14
N PRO A 125 2.02 9.65 -9.41
CA PRO A 125 2.31 10.72 -10.36
C PRO A 125 1.74 12.05 -9.88
N GLY A 126 2.44 13.15 -10.17
CA GLY A 126 2.00 14.48 -9.76
C GLY A 126 2.91 15.59 -10.26
N GLN A 127 2.44 16.82 -10.19
CA GLN A 127 3.11 17.99 -10.74
C GLN A 127 4.49 18.28 -10.14
N PHE A 128 4.76 17.85 -8.91
CA PHE A 128 6.06 18.03 -8.25
C PHE A 128 6.98 16.81 -8.39
N ILE A 129 6.54 15.76 -9.07
CA ILE A 129 7.36 14.57 -9.30
C ILE A 129 8.27 14.84 -10.48
N ASN A 130 9.58 14.49 -10.34
CA ASN A 130 10.65 14.78 -11.30
C ASN A 130 10.93 16.28 -11.53
N GLU A 131 10.36 17.18 -10.75
CA GLU A 131 10.56 18.62 -10.95
C GLU A 131 11.93 19.09 -10.46
N LEU A 132 12.75 19.59 -11.36
CA LEU A 132 14.14 19.99 -11.09
C LEU A 132 14.25 21.37 -10.43
N VAL A 133 13.29 22.25 -10.64
CA VAL A 133 13.36 23.66 -10.21
C VAL A 133 12.91 23.83 -8.76
N SER A 134 11.65 23.56 -8.48
CA SER A 134 11.07 23.73 -7.14
C SER A 134 10.91 22.40 -6.38
N GLY A 135 10.73 21.30 -7.08
CA GLY A 135 10.60 19.97 -6.48
C GLY A 135 11.90 19.43 -5.85
N GLY A 136 13.05 19.98 -6.25
CA GLY A 136 14.35 19.65 -5.69
C GLY A 136 14.95 18.33 -6.15
N PHE A 137 14.39 17.67 -7.14
CA PHE A 137 15.02 16.56 -7.84
C PHE A 137 16.25 17.02 -8.60
N THR A 138 17.20 16.12 -8.85
CA THR A 138 18.44 16.43 -9.56
C THR A 138 18.47 15.93 -11.00
N GLY A 139 17.51 15.06 -11.36
CA GLY A 139 17.46 14.36 -12.64
C GLY A 139 18.25 13.05 -12.64
N THR A 140 18.86 12.69 -11.50
CA THR A 140 19.61 11.43 -11.32
C THR A 140 18.81 10.35 -10.60
N GLU A 141 17.61 10.66 -10.15
CA GLU A 141 16.71 9.76 -9.45
C GLU A 141 16.02 8.81 -10.46
N THR A 142 16.79 7.84 -10.96
CA THR A 142 16.34 6.87 -11.96
C THR A 142 16.22 5.44 -11.42
N THR A 143 16.51 5.25 -10.14
CA THR A 143 16.33 3.98 -9.42
C THR A 143 15.59 4.21 -8.11
N PRO A 144 14.91 3.19 -7.54
CA PRO A 144 14.25 3.30 -6.24
C PRO A 144 15.19 3.75 -5.12
N GLU A 145 16.44 3.28 -5.10
CA GLU A 145 17.43 3.64 -4.10
C GLU A 145 17.84 5.11 -4.21
N ALA A 146 17.99 5.63 -5.43
CA ALA A 146 18.26 7.05 -5.66
C ALA A 146 17.08 7.93 -5.22
N ALA A 147 15.84 7.49 -5.44
CA ALA A 147 14.65 8.18 -5.00
C ALA A 147 14.51 8.19 -3.46
N VAL A 148 14.83 7.09 -2.78
CA VAL A 148 14.90 7.01 -1.32
C VAL A 148 15.97 7.97 -0.78
N ALA A 149 17.18 7.98 -1.35
CA ALA A 149 18.25 8.88 -0.95
C ALA A 149 17.87 10.35 -1.15
N TYR A 150 17.17 10.67 -2.25
CA TYR A 150 16.60 11.99 -2.48
C TYR A 150 15.61 12.38 -1.37
N ALA A 151 14.64 11.52 -1.07
CA ALA A 151 13.62 11.80 -0.07
C ALA A 151 14.25 12.01 1.32
N GLU A 152 15.17 11.15 1.72
CA GLU A 152 15.88 11.27 2.98
C GLU A 152 16.66 12.59 3.07
N LYS A 153 17.42 12.94 2.02
CA LYS A 153 18.17 14.20 1.95
C LYS A 153 17.29 15.43 2.07
N ARG A 154 16.11 15.40 1.46
CA ARG A 154 15.13 16.50 1.54
C ARG A 154 14.59 16.64 2.95
N MET A 155 14.09 15.56 3.53
CA MET A 155 13.48 15.56 4.86
C MET A 155 14.48 15.93 5.96
N ARG A 156 15.76 15.53 5.84
CA ARG A 156 16.83 15.96 6.77
C ARG A 156 17.09 17.47 6.75
N LYS A 157 16.68 18.16 5.70
CA LYS A 157 16.75 19.62 5.58
C LYS A 157 15.47 20.33 6.04
N ASN A 158 14.56 19.62 6.71
CA ASN A 158 13.22 20.11 7.05
C ASN A 158 12.43 20.64 5.84
N THR A 159 12.59 19.98 4.70
CA THR A 159 11.80 20.26 3.50
C THR A 159 10.90 19.08 3.19
N TRP A 160 9.79 19.34 2.55
CA TRP A 160 8.80 18.31 2.19
C TRP A 160 9.28 17.47 1.01
N VAL A 161 8.73 16.26 0.91
CA VAL A 161 8.72 15.44 -0.29
C VAL A 161 7.28 15.34 -0.77
N SER A 162 7.08 15.34 -2.09
CA SER A 162 5.76 15.14 -2.66
C SER A 162 5.41 13.65 -2.69
N LEU A 163 4.24 13.30 -2.19
CA LEU A 163 3.70 11.95 -2.36
C LEU A 163 2.88 11.83 -3.65
N GLY A 164 2.73 12.92 -4.40
CA GLY A 164 1.97 12.94 -5.65
C GLY A 164 0.47 12.87 -5.44
N GLY A 165 -0.22 12.20 -6.35
CA GLY A 165 -1.65 11.98 -6.28
C GLY A 165 -2.03 10.90 -5.26
N TRP A 166 -3.14 10.22 -5.53
CA TRP A 166 -3.68 9.25 -4.59
C TRP A 166 -2.79 7.99 -4.46
N GLY A 167 -2.61 7.52 -3.23
CA GLY A 167 -1.94 6.28 -2.88
C GLY A 167 -0.41 6.38 -2.80
N GLY A 168 0.18 7.53 -3.11
CA GLY A 168 1.63 7.72 -2.92
C GLY A 168 2.02 7.69 -1.44
N TYR A 169 3.15 7.06 -1.13
CA TYR A 169 3.57 6.85 0.26
C TYR A 169 5.07 6.95 0.47
N ILE A 170 5.44 7.13 1.72
CA ILE A 170 6.82 7.07 2.22
C ILE A 170 6.86 6.24 3.49
N VAL A 171 7.89 5.44 3.66
CA VAL A 171 8.14 4.66 4.87
C VAL A 171 9.37 5.18 5.57
N VAL A 172 9.18 5.54 6.82
CA VAL A 172 10.25 6.03 7.70
C VAL A 172 10.38 5.15 8.93
N GLY A 173 11.59 5.02 9.43
CA GLY A 173 11.88 4.29 10.65
C GLY A 173 12.50 5.18 11.72
N PHE A 174 12.56 4.63 12.92
CA PHE A 174 13.17 5.25 14.09
C PHE A 174 14.29 4.36 14.61
N ASP A 175 15.29 4.96 15.25
CA ASP A 175 16.40 4.22 15.86
C ASP A 175 16.02 3.56 17.19
N HIS A 176 14.82 3.81 17.68
CA HIS A 176 14.23 3.23 18.88
C HIS A 176 12.73 3.02 18.70
N SER A 177 12.14 2.20 19.55
CA SER A 177 10.69 2.01 19.57
C SER A 177 9.99 3.24 20.12
N ILE A 178 8.89 3.64 19.47
CA ILE A 178 8.02 4.69 19.98
C ILE A 178 7.08 4.06 21.00
N ASP A 179 7.28 4.38 22.27
CA ASP A 179 6.44 3.84 23.34
C ASP A 179 5.07 4.52 23.38
N ASN A 180 4.03 3.70 23.49
CA ASN A 180 2.68 4.19 23.78
C ASN A 180 2.54 4.49 25.26
N SER A 181 3.22 5.51 25.76
CA SER A 181 3.17 5.92 27.15
C SER A 181 2.25 7.12 27.37
N SER A 182 1.46 7.09 28.44
CA SER A 182 0.60 8.21 28.86
C SER A 182 1.40 9.45 29.31
N SER A 183 2.71 9.32 29.50
CA SER A 183 3.64 10.40 29.89
C SER A 183 4.26 11.14 28.71
N GLY A 184 3.89 10.80 27.48
CA GLY A 184 4.39 11.43 26.27
C GLY A 184 3.97 12.90 26.14
N TYR A 185 4.09 13.44 24.98
CA TYR A 185 3.84 14.84 24.59
C TYR A 185 2.59 15.45 25.27
N LYS A 186 2.56 16.76 25.43
CA LYS A 186 1.34 17.50 25.82
C LYS A 186 0.16 17.10 24.93
N GLY A 187 -0.83 16.42 25.51
CA GLY A 187 -2.00 15.93 24.80
C GLY A 187 -2.04 14.41 24.56
N GLY A 188 -1.02 13.65 25.02
CA GLY A 188 -1.02 12.19 24.94
C GLY A 188 -0.63 11.63 23.57
N TYR A 189 -0.02 12.45 22.70
CA TYR A 189 0.49 12.00 21.40
C TYR A 189 1.89 11.43 21.53
N ASN A 190 2.19 10.38 20.78
CA ASN A 190 3.48 9.69 20.80
C ASN A 190 4.41 10.20 19.68
N PHE A 191 3.85 10.68 18.59
CA PHE A 191 4.59 11.30 17.50
C PHE A 191 3.72 12.33 16.76
N SER A 192 4.32 13.14 15.92
CA SER A 192 3.63 14.08 15.04
C SER A 192 4.18 14.04 13.62
N ILE A 193 3.34 14.27 12.65
CA ILE A 193 3.70 14.41 11.24
C ILE A 193 3.33 15.82 10.80
N THR A 194 4.30 16.57 10.28
CA THR A 194 4.05 17.90 9.73
C THR A 194 3.79 17.76 8.23
N GLY A 195 2.56 17.99 7.82
CA GLY A 195 2.13 18.06 6.43
C GLY A 195 2.17 19.47 5.86
N ASN A 196 1.77 19.58 4.59
CA ASN A 196 1.66 20.85 3.88
C ASN A 196 0.27 21.50 4.09
N ALA A 197 -0.04 21.84 5.33
CA ALA A 197 -1.32 22.48 5.67
C ALA A 197 -1.16 23.97 5.94
N PHE A 198 -2.04 24.78 5.38
CA PHE A 198 -2.13 26.21 5.64
C PHE A 198 -3.60 26.66 5.63
N LYS A 199 -3.86 27.93 6.02
CA LYS A 199 -5.24 28.44 6.11
C LYS A 199 -5.99 28.27 4.78
N GLY A 200 -7.03 27.45 4.80
CA GLY A 200 -7.90 27.20 3.65
C GLY A 200 -7.42 26.07 2.72
N SER A 201 -6.32 25.39 3.05
CA SER A 201 -5.84 24.23 2.30
C SER A 201 -5.19 23.19 3.21
N SER A 202 -5.45 21.93 2.93
CA SER A 202 -4.78 20.80 3.59
C SER A 202 -4.62 19.63 2.60
N GLU A 203 -3.54 18.89 2.78
CA GLU A 203 -3.26 17.68 2.02
C GLU A 203 -3.19 16.53 3.03
N PRO A 204 -4.34 15.96 3.44
CA PRO A 204 -4.40 14.91 4.44
C PRO A 204 -3.80 13.62 3.89
N GLY A 205 -3.26 12.81 4.80
CA GLY A 205 -2.74 11.49 4.50
C GLY A 205 -3.20 10.50 5.55
N ILE A 206 -3.13 9.22 5.19
CA ILE A 206 -3.38 8.11 6.10
C ILE A 206 -2.05 7.67 6.67
N VAL A 207 -2.06 7.31 7.95
CA VAL A 207 -0.86 6.90 8.67
C VAL A 207 -0.98 5.45 9.07
N TYR A 208 0.01 4.67 8.71
CA TYR A 208 0.17 3.31 9.19
C TYR A 208 1.37 3.23 10.13
N VAL A 209 1.28 2.36 11.11
CA VAL A 209 2.38 2.03 12.01
C VAL A 209 2.64 0.53 11.98
N MET A 210 3.89 0.17 12.20
CA MET A 210 4.33 -1.23 12.24
C MET A 210 5.22 -1.42 13.48
N GLN A 211 5.06 -2.54 14.11
CA GLN A 211 5.99 -3.03 15.13
C GLN A 211 6.93 -4.05 14.49
N ASP A 212 8.23 -3.92 14.75
CA ASP A 212 9.23 -4.91 14.38
C ASP A 212 9.09 -6.11 15.33
N THR A 213 8.34 -7.13 14.89
CA THR A 213 8.02 -8.33 15.70
C THR A 213 9.02 -9.46 15.50
N ASN A 214 9.79 -9.39 14.41
CA ASN A 214 10.80 -10.40 14.08
C ASN A 214 12.24 -9.93 14.41
N GLY A 215 12.44 -8.68 14.85
CA GLY A 215 13.72 -8.14 15.31
C GLY A 215 14.73 -7.85 14.19
N ASN A 216 14.31 -7.86 12.93
CA ASN A 216 15.21 -7.68 11.79
C ASN A 216 15.45 -6.22 11.42
N THR A 217 14.78 -5.26 12.06
CA THR A 217 14.84 -3.82 11.80
C THR A 217 14.38 -3.38 10.40
N LEU A 218 13.63 -4.24 9.70
CA LEU A 218 13.08 -3.95 8.39
C LEU A 218 11.57 -3.63 8.50
N PRO A 219 11.00 -2.87 7.57
CA PRO A 219 9.57 -2.54 7.58
C PRO A 219 8.77 -3.67 6.94
N ASP A 220 8.88 -4.89 7.47
CA ASP A 220 8.38 -6.10 6.84
C ASP A 220 7.38 -6.92 7.66
N ASP A 221 6.98 -6.41 8.80
CA ASP A 221 5.92 -6.94 9.62
C ASP A 221 4.55 -6.35 9.26
N GLU A 222 3.54 -6.64 10.06
CA GLU A 222 2.18 -6.18 9.82
C GLU A 222 2.03 -4.66 10.09
N TRP A 223 1.33 -4.00 9.17
CA TRP A 223 1.04 -2.58 9.25
C TRP A 223 -0.39 -2.35 9.72
N TYR A 224 -0.56 -1.41 10.64
CA TYR A 224 -1.83 -1.03 11.24
C TYR A 224 -2.19 0.40 10.87
N GLU A 225 -3.37 0.59 10.27
CA GLU A 225 -3.90 1.91 10.00
C GLU A 225 -4.27 2.60 11.31
N LEU A 226 -3.79 3.83 11.49
CA LEU A 226 -4.25 4.68 12.59
C LEU A 226 -5.62 5.29 12.22
N LYS A 227 -6.57 5.19 13.15
CA LYS A 227 -7.92 5.72 12.97
C LYS A 227 -7.90 7.25 12.84
N GLY A 228 -7.92 7.71 11.61
CA GLY A 228 -8.08 9.13 11.28
C GLY A 228 -9.54 9.57 11.24
N SER A 229 -9.78 10.80 10.80
CA SER A 229 -11.13 11.41 10.74
C SER A 229 -12.10 10.67 9.80
N GLU A 230 -11.56 9.98 8.80
CA GLU A 230 -12.36 9.29 7.77
C GLU A 230 -12.51 7.79 8.04
N PHE A 231 -11.81 7.26 9.04
CA PHE A 231 -11.83 5.83 9.36
C PHE A 231 -13.24 5.34 9.73
N GLY A 232 -13.71 4.33 9.03
CA GLY A 232 -15.00 3.68 9.28
C GLY A 232 -16.23 4.49 8.87
N LYS A 233 -16.06 5.57 8.11
CA LYS A 233 -17.19 6.26 7.48
C LYS A 233 -17.72 5.46 6.29
N GLU A 234 -19.01 5.57 6.03
CA GLU A 234 -19.67 4.87 4.92
C GLU A 234 -19.10 5.28 3.55
N GLU A 235 -18.68 6.55 3.43
CA GLU A 235 -18.12 7.11 2.21
C GLU A 235 -16.66 6.69 1.95
N THR A 236 -15.98 6.16 2.97
CA THR A 236 -14.59 5.72 2.85
C THR A 236 -14.52 4.37 2.17
N VAL A 237 -13.98 4.35 0.96
CA VAL A 237 -13.81 3.13 0.19
C VAL A 237 -12.61 2.37 0.74
N GLN A 238 -12.85 1.16 1.24
CA GLN A 238 -11.79 0.25 1.69
C GLN A 238 -11.22 -0.52 0.49
N ASP A 239 -9.95 -0.96 0.61
CA ASP A 239 -9.23 -1.70 -0.42
C ASP A 239 -9.25 -1.01 -1.80
N TYR A 240 -9.22 0.31 -1.80
CA TYR A 240 -9.18 1.10 -3.02
C TYR A 240 -7.81 1.00 -3.67
N ALA A 241 -7.78 0.86 -4.99
CA ALA A 241 -6.55 0.74 -5.74
C ALA A 241 -6.59 1.58 -7.03
N VAL A 242 -5.49 2.25 -7.35
CA VAL A 242 -5.35 3.03 -8.58
C VAL A 242 -4.11 2.57 -9.35
N THR A 243 -4.31 2.21 -10.60
CA THR A 243 -3.23 1.90 -11.54
C THR A 243 -2.94 3.12 -12.40
N TYR A 244 -1.71 3.59 -12.35
CA TYR A 244 -1.18 4.68 -13.16
C TYR A 244 -0.40 4.14 -14.35
N TYR A 245 -0.57 4.77 -15.51
CA TYR A 245 0.06 4.35 -16.75
C TYR A 245 1.12 5.36 -17.19
N ARG A 246 2.29 4.87 -17.57
CA ARG A 246 3.39 5.71 -18.09
C ARG A 246 2.95 6.43 -19.37
N PRO A 247 3.10 7.76 -19.47
CA PRO A 247 2.88 8.47 -20.71
C PRO A 247 3.84 8.00 -21.83
N THR A 248 3.34 7.93 -23.04
CA THR A 248 4.11 7.49 -24.21
C THR A 248 4.97 8.60 -24.83
N TYR A 249 4.75 9.85 -24.42
CA TYR A 249 5.53 11.01 -24.88
C TYR A 249 5.66 12.05 -23.76
N SER A 250 6.70 12.89 -23.90
CA SER A 250 6.99 13.97 -22.95
C SER A 250 5.87 15.01 -22.91
N GLY A 251 5.50 15.47 -21.71
CA GLY A 251 4.45 16.47 -21.52
C GLY A 251 3.03 15.96 -21.74
N ALA A 252 2.83 14.65 -21.65
CA ALA A 252 1.50 14.06 -21.71
C ALA A 252 0.91 13.87 -20.30
N ASP A 253 -0.42 13.87 -20.25
CA ASP A 253 -1.18 13.52 -19.04
C ASP A 253 -0.88 12.10 -18.61
N VAL A 254 -0.88 11.84 -17.29
CA VAL A 254 -0.77 10.49 -16.76
C VAL A 254 -2.16 9.89 -16.61
N GLN A 255 -2.46 8.89 -17.41
CA GLN A 255 -3.73 8.18 -17.33
C GLN A 255 -3.75 7.27 -16.12
N TRP A 256 -4.93 7.07 -15.54
CA TRP A 256 -5.14 6.12 -14.45
C TRP A 256 -6.48 5.38 -14.58
N LYS A 257 -6.56 4.25 -13.94
CA LYS A 257 -7.77 3.47 -13.74
C LYS A 257 -7.79 2.93 -12.32
N ASP A 258 -8.93 3.05 -11.65
CA ASP A 258 -9.11 2.43 -10.34
C ASP A 258 -9.69 1.00 -10.44
N ASN A 259 -9.76 0.35 -9.28
CA ASN A 259 -10.33 -0.98 -9.15
C ASN A 259 -11.88 -0.96 -9.13
N GLN A 260 -12.53 0.20 -9.15
CA GLN A 260 -13.99 0.35 -9.33
C GLN A 260 -14.38 0.55 -10.80
N GLY A 261 -13.39 0.57 -11.71
CA GLY A 261 -13.61 0.74 -13.14
C GLY A 261 -13.64 2.19 -13.61
N VAL A 262 -13.47 3.16 -12.71
CA VAL A 262 -13.36 4.57 -13.07
C VAL A 262 -11.99 4.83 -13.71
N LYS A 263 -11.98 5.70 -14.71
CA LYS A 263 -10.78 6.13 -15.41
C LYS A 263 -10.66 7.64 -15.34
N GLY A 264 -9.44 8.11 -15.28
CA GLY A 264 -9.15 9.53 -15.28
C GLY A 264 -7.72 9.81 -15.70
N LYS A 265 -7.30 11.03 -15.46
CA LYS A 265 -5.94 11.48 -15.79
C LYS A 265 -5.45 12.50 -14.77
N ILE A 266 -4.15 12.59 -14.62
CA ILE A 266 -3.47 13.71 -14.00
C ILE A 266 -3.04 14.63 -15.14
N ASP A 267 -3.60 15.83 -15.16
CA ASP A 267 -3.36 16.82 -16.22
C ASP A 267 -1.92 17.33 -16.18
N TYR A 268 -1.31 17.44 -17.37
CA TYR A 268 -0.01 18.05 -17.51
C TYR A 268 -0.12 19.58 -17.53
N LEU A 269 0.53 20.24 -16.58
CA LEU A 269 0.42 21.68 -16.35
C LEU A 269 1.63 22.46 -16.89
N LYS A 270 1.84 22.44 -18.20
CA LYS A 270 2.99 23.04 -18.87
C LYS A 270 3.35 24.46 -18.42
N GLN A 271 2.35 25.27 -18.11
CA GLN A 271 2.58 26.67 -17.72
C GLN A 271 3.20 26.85 -16.34
N TYR A 272 3.10 25.83 -15.48
CA TYR A 272 3.50 25.89 -14.09
C TYR A 272 4.58 24.85 -13.74
N HIS A 273 4.53 23.67 -14.34
CA HIS A 273 5.37 22.53 -14.01
C HIS A 273 5.79 21.81 -15.31
N ASP A 274 6.72 22.43 -16.05
CA ASP A 274 7.18 21.98 -17.36
C ASP A 274 8.38 20.99 -17.23
N GLN A 275 8.16 19.84 -16.57
CA GLN A 275 9.09 18.73 -16.61
C GLN A 275 8.61 17.66 -17.60
N PRO A 276 9.52 16.77 -18.06
CA PRO A 276 9.20 15.79 -19.10
C PRO A 276 8.03 14.86 -18.80
N SER A 277 7.84 14.51 -17.53
CA SER A 277 6.77 13.61 -17.08
C SER A 277 6.45 13.80 -15.60
N TYR A 278 5.20 13.60 -15.24
CA TYR A 278 4.75 13.51 -13.85
C TYR A 278 4.77 12.08 -13.31
N TYR A 279 5.04 11.09 -14.16
CA TYR A 279 5.24 9.70 -13.77
C TYR A 279 6.64 9.55 -13.18
N PRO A 280 6.81 8.93 -11.98
CA PRO A 280 8.12 8.84 -11.33
C PRO A 280 9.16 8.18 -12.22
N ALA A 281 10.32 8.83 -12.40
CA ALA A 281 11.35 8.39 -13.36
C ALA A 281 11.98 7.04 -12.97
N TRP A 282 11.97 6.70 -11.70
CA TRP A 282 12.56 5.45 -11.16
C TRP A 282 11.62 4.24 -11.17
N ILE A 283 10.35 4.43 -11.47
CA ILE A 283 9.44 3.31 -11.71
C ILE A 283 9.74 2.73 -13.09
N GLY A 284 10.33 1.55 -13.15
CA GLY A 284 10.81 0.95 -14.40
C GLY A 284 9.73 0.30 -15.27
N THR A 285 8.48 0.22 -14.81
CA THR A 285 7.35 -0.42 -15.50
C THR A 285 6.49 0.59 -16.25
N ASP A 286 5.72 0.13 -17.23
CA ASP A 286 4.77 0.96 -17.98
C ASP A 286 3.51 1.31 -17.18
N SER A 287 3.29 0.62 -16.06
CA SER A 287 2.25 0.94 -15.10
C SER A 287 2.63 0.46 -13.71
N TYR A 288 2.03 1.05 -12.70
CA TYR A 288 2.09 0.55 -11.32
C TYR A 288 0.79 0.87 -10.58
N THR A 289 0.49 0.05 -9.59
CA THR A 289 -0.74 0.18 -8.80
C THR A 289 -0.40 0.58 -7.37
N LEU A 290 -1.10 1.57 -6.87
CA LEU A 290 -1.04 2.01 -5.49
C LEU A 290 -2.35 1.64 -4.79
N TYR A 291 -2.23 1.29 -3.51
CA TYR A 291 -3.32 0.78 -2.68
C TYR A 291 -3.51 1.68 -1.47
N GLY A 292 -4.72 1.69 -0.95
CA GLY A 292 -5.05 2.39 0.29
C GLY A 292 -6.47 2.06 0.74
N PRO A 293 -6.91 2.59 1.88
CA PRO A 293 -8.30 2.54 2.27
C PRO A 293 -9.13 3.40 1.33
#